data_e6458a0d753a014a3c67963de0cb6022
#
_entry.id   e6458a0d753a014a3c67963de0cb6022
#
_cell.length_a   1.000
_cell.length_b   1.000
_cell.length_c   1.000
_cell.angle_alpha   90.00
_cell.angle_beta   90.00
_cell.angle_gamma   90.00
#
_symmetry.space_group_name_H-M   'P 1'
#
loop_
_entity.id
_entity.type
_entity.pdbx_description
1 polymer ?
#
loop_
_entity_poly.entity_id
_entity_poly.type
_entity_poly.pdbx_seq_one_letter_code
_entity_poly.pdbx_strand_id
1 'polypeptide(L)'
;MKNIKPIVQVMNLFSLVRINSAKSKVEEFGMTSSVLTKIISSIMYNDNIVLDKNSITPDVTKPVLNVYIASDYGFCSSYNQVVSQKIKETKDDYKIIIGKKIVYDDDKVITKVAKDDFYKEIGMLKDILSDAVNNRKYSKIVIYYNHYYNYSKSEFTSLQVFPVEYDEKYKENVDFLIETDIKSFINNLIVYYVCYELEICEIFSWASENVIRNTMTSSALKKLDELETEEKLKNLRKIREKGLKKNIENSKKVIFNNNEEEDI
;
A
#
# COMPACT_ATOMS: atom_id res chain seq x y z
N MET A 1 6.89 -9.75 27.99
CA MET A 1 7.58 -9.10 26.85
C MET A 1 8.40 -10.07 25.99
N LYS A 2 8.98 -11.14 26.56
CA LYS A 2 9.89 -12.04 25.82
C LYS A 2 9.35 -12.66 24.52
N ASN A 3 8.03 -12.79 24.35
CA ASN A 3 7.44 -13.46 23.16
C ASN A 3 7.07 -12.53 22.00
N ILE A 4 7.04 -11.21 22.21
CA ILE A 4 6.61 -10.26 21.15
C ILE A 4 7.77 -9.86 20.25
N LYS A 5 8.95 -9.66 20.80
CA LYS A 5 10.13 -9.22 20.05
C LYS A 5 10.51 -10.13 18.87
N PRO A 6 10.56 -11.47 19.01
CA PRO A 6 10.83 -12.36 17.88
C PRO A 6 9.78 -12.24 16.78
N ILE A 7 8.50 -12.05 17.12
CA ILE A 7 7.43 -11.89 16.14
C ILE A 7 7.64 -10.61 15.34
N VAL A 8 7.93 -9.49 16.01
CA VAL A 8 8.20 -8.21 15.34
C VAL A 8 9.46 -8.28 14.47
N GLN A 9 10.50 -9.00 14.92
CA GLN A 9 11.71 -9.24 14.12
C GLN A 9 11.41 -9.99 12.83
N VAL A 10 10.63 -11.07 12.91
CA VAL A 10 10.21 -11.85 11.74
C VAL A 10 9.39 -10.98 10.78
N MET A 11 8.43 -10.20 11.30
CA MET A 11 7.63 -9.29 10.46
C MET A 11 8.52 -8.23 9.77
N ASN A 12 9.52 -7.70 10.45
CA ASN A 12 10.47 -6.75 9.89
C ASN A 12 11.26 -7.36 8.73
N LEU A 13 11.83 -8.55 8.94
CA LEU A 13 12.58 -9.29 7.93
C LEU A 13 11.71 -9.63 6.70
N PHE A 14 10.49 -10.13 6.91
CA PHE A 14 9.58 -10.40 5.81
C PHE A 14 9.24 -9.14 5.00
N SER A 15 9.05 -8.00 5.68
CA SER A 15 8.82 -6.74 5.00
C SER A 15 10.00 -6.34 4.12
N LEU A 16 11.25 -6.49 4.59
CA LEU A 16 12.46 -6.22 3.80
C LEU A 16 12.55 -7.10 2.55
N VAL A 17 12.31 -8.41 2.69
CA VAL A 17 12.33 -9.34 1.56
C VAL A 17 11.28 -8.95 0.51
N ARG A 18 10.08 -8.59 0.96
CA ARG A 18 9.00 -8.16 0.08
C ARG A 18 9.30 -6.85 -0.63
N ILE A 19 9.93 -5.88 0.05
CA ILE A 19 10.36 -4.62 -0.58
C ILE A 19 11.35 -4.91 -1.71
N ASN A 20 12.35 -5.76 -1.46
CA ASN A 20 13.33 -6.10 -2.49
C ASN A 20 12.70 -6.81 -3.70
N SER A 21 11.74 -7.72 -3.46
CA SER A 21 10.99 -8.36 -4.54
C SER A 21 10.09 -7.37 -5.30
N ALA A 22 9.51 -6.39 -4.58
CA ALA A 22 8.66 -5.38 -5.20
C ALA A 22 9.45 -4.44 -6.11
N LYS A 23 10.68 -4.09 -5.73
CA LYS A 23 11.51 -3.14 -6.47
C LYS A 23 11.70 -3.53 -7.93
N SER A 24 12.12 -4.76 -8.20
CA SER A 24 12.31 -5.22 -9.59
C SER A 24 11.00 -5.21 -10.38
N LYS A 25 9.89 -5.57 -9.75
CA LYS A 25 8.58 -5.53 -10.39
C LYS A 25 8.16 -4.08 -10.69
N VAL A 26 8.34 -3.15 -9.75
CA VAL A 26 8.04 -1.73 -9.95
C VAL A 26 8.81 -1.15 -11.14
N GLU A 27 10.09 -1.49 -11.29
CA GLU A 27 10.91 -1.03 -12.42
C GLU A 27 10.40 -1.62 -13.75
N GLU A 28 10.14 -2.93 -13.81
CA GLU A 28 9.65 -3.62 -15.01
C GLU A 28 8.28 -3.10 -15.45
N PHE A 29 7.34 -3.03 -14.52
CA PHE A 29 5.97 -2.58 -14.81
C PHE A 29 5.92 -1.08 -15.14
N GLY A 30 6.74 -0.26 -14.49
CA GLY A 30 6.81 1.17 -14.78
C GLY A 30 7.33 1.47 -16.19
N MET A 31 8.29 0.68 -16.70
CA MET A 31 8.74 0.77 -18.09
C MET A 31 7.61 0.44 -19.06
N THR A 32 6.86 -0.62 -18.82
CA THR A 32 5.75 -1.05 -19.69
C THR A 32 4.62 -0.02 -19.70
N SER A 33 4.24 0.56 -18.55
CA SER A 33 3.28 1.66 -18.47
C SER A 33 3.70 2.86 -19.31
N SER A 34 4.96 3.26 -19.20
CA SER A 34 5.51 4.36 -20.01
C SER A 34 5.41 4.08 -21.52
N VAL A 35 5.68 2.86 -21.95
CA VAL A 35 5.55 2.45 -23.36
C VAL A 35 4.10 2.47 -23.81
N LEU A 36 3.17 1.93 -23.00
CA LEU A 36 1.75 1.96 -23.32
C LEU A 36 1.21 3.39 -23.44
N THR A 37 1.58 4.27 -22.52
CA THR A 37 1.18 5.69 -22.57
C THR A 37 1.72 6.37 -23.84
N LYS A 38 2.96 6.07 -24.23
CA LYS A 38 3.53 6.58 -25.49
C LYS A 38 2.76 6.08 -26.72
N ILE A 39 2.47 4.79 -26.79
CA ILE A 39 1.72 4.19 -27.90
C ILE A 39 0.34 4.84 -28.01
N ILE A 40 -0.40 4.95 -26.90
CA ILE A 40 -1.73 5.58 -26.88
C ILE A 40 -1.61 7.03 -27.34
N SER A 41 -0.67 7.79 -26.78
CA SER A 41 -0.47 9.20 -27.15
C SER A 41 -0.13 9.35 -28.63
N SER A 42 0.78 8.53 -29.18
CA SER A 42 1.13 8.56 -30.59
C SER A 42 -0.05 8.26 -31.51
N ILE A 43 -0.94 7.31 -31.12
CA ILE A 43 -2.16 7.00 -31.89
C ILE A 43 -3.16 8.16 -31.82
N MET A 44 -3.36 8.72 -30.62
CA MET A 44 -4.35 9.79 -30.39
C MET A 44 -3.98 11.12 -31.09
N TYR A 45 -2.68 11.38 -31.28
CA TYR A 45 -2.19 12.57 -31.95
C TYR A 45 -1.88 12.34 -33.45
N ASN A 46 -2.10 11.14 -33.98
CA ASN A 46 -1.83 10.85 -35.38
C ASN A 46 -2.90 11.47 -36.27
N ASP A 47 -2.50 12.42 -37.12
CA ASP A 47 -3.41 13.15 -38.01
C ASP A 47 -4.01 12.24 -39.13
N ASN A 48 -3.37 11.10 -39.43
CA ASN A 48 -3.83 10.14 -40.43
C ASN A 48 -4.90 9.18 -39.89
N ILE A 49 -5.09 9.13 -38.56
CA ILE A 49 -6.12 8.30 -37.92
C ILE A 49 -7.37 9.13 -37.68
N VAL A 50 -8.38 8.89 -38.49
CA VAL A 50 -9.69 9.53 -38.30
C VAL A 50 -10.41 8.89 -37.13
N LEU A 51 -10.21 9.45 -35.94
CA LEU A 51 -10.91 9.03 -34.74
C LEU A 51 -12.18 9.87 -34.56
N ASP A 52 -13.30 9.20 -34.43
CA ASP A 52 -14.48 9.84 -33.90
C ASP A 52 -14.24 10.18 -32.43
N LYS A 53 -13.86 11.44 -32.14
CA LYS A 53 -13.59 11.94 -30.79
C LYS A 53 -14.77 11.68 -29.84
N ASN A 54 -15.99 11.74 -30.33
CA ASN A 54 -17.20 11.43 -29.55
C ASN A 54 -17.22 9.96 -29.12
N SER A 55 -16.56 9.09 -29.88
CA SER A 55 -16.47 7.68 -29.53
C SER A 55 -15.46 7.36 -28.43
N ILE A 56 -14.61 8.31 -28.05
CA ILE A 56 -13.53 8.13 -27.06
C ILE A 56 -13.79 8.99 -25.82
N THR A 57 -14.50 10.14 -25.99
CA THR A 57 -14.83 11.03 -24.88
C THR A 57 -15.94 10.43 -24.02
N PRO A 58 -15.72 10.33 -22.70
CA PRO A 58 -16.75 9.85 -21.80
C PRO A 58 -17.86 10.89 -21.65
N ASP A 59 -19.06 10.42 -21.38
CA ASP A 59 -20.20 11.24 -21.04
C ASP A 59 -20.04 11.77 -19.60
N VAL A 60 -19.88 13.08 -19.46
CA VAL A 60 -19.62 13.75 -18.17
C VAL A 60 -20.79 13.59 -17.19
N THR A 61 -21.99 13.30 -17.68
CA THR A 61 -23.19 13.11 -16.84
C THR A 61 -23.22 11.76 -16.12
N LYS A 62 -22.38 10.82 -16.54
CA LYS A 62 -22.31 9.49 -15.93
C LYS A 62 -21.55 9.50 -14.60
N PRO A 63 -21.84 8.54 -13.72
CA PRO A 63 -21.16 8.44 -12.43
C PRO A 63 -19.65 8.14 -12.59
N VAL A 64 -18.90 8.32 -11.51
CA VAL A 64 -17.48 7.99 -11.42
C VAL A 64 -17.32 6.60 -10.80
N LEU A 65 -16.32 5.86 -11.27
CA LEU A 65 -15.87 4.61 -10.65
C LEU A 65 -14.51 4.83 -9.97
N ASN A 66 -14.47 4.63 -8.67
CA ASN A 66 -13.27 4.73 -7.86
C ASN A 66 -12.80 3.33 -7.42
N VAL A 67 -11.54 3.01 -7.66
CA VAL A 67 -10.89 1.79 -7.18
C VAL A 67 -9.96 2.16 -6.04
N TYR A 68 -10.15 1.57 -4.87
CA TYR A 68 -9.36 1.83 -3.67
C TYR A 68 -8.48 0.64 -3.33
N ILE A 69 -7.16 0.86 -3.25
CA ILE A 69 -6.20 -0.18 -2.88
C ILE A 69 -5.70 0.09 -1.47
N ALA A 70 -6.10 -0.79 -0.55
CA ALA A 70 -5.75 -0.76 0.86
C ALA A 70 -4.96 -2.02 1.26
N SER A 71 -4.73 -2.24 2.54
CA SER A 71 -4.02 -3.42 3.04
C SER A 71 -4.96 -4.42 3.74
N ASP A 72 -4.51 -5.67 3.81
CA ASP A 72 -5.18 -6.74 4.57
C ASP A 72 -4.70 -6.82 6.02
N TYR A 73 -3.51 -6.29 6.30
CA TYR A 73 -2.82 -6.47 7.58
C TYR A 73 -2.64 -5.16 8.35
N GLY A 74 -2.33 -5.30 9.63
CA GLY A 74 -1.97 -4.18 10.51
C GLY A 74 -0.51 -3.72 10.35
N PHE A 75 -0.08 -2.87 11.28
CA PHE A 75 1.25 -2.26 11.31
C PHE A 75 1.60 -1.38 10.10
N CYS A 76 0.56 -0.84 9.45
CA CYS A 76 0.69 0.06 8.30
C CYS A 76 0.38 1.53 8.68
N SER A 77 0.42 1.90 9.96
CA SER A 77 0.16 3.27 10.44
C SER A 77 -1.15 3.85 9.88
N SER A 78 -1.09 5.07 9.35
CA SER A 78 -2.23 5.79 8.77
C SER A 78 -2.64 5.32 7.37
N TYR A 79 -1.95 4.35 6.78
CA TYR A 79 -2.19 3.87 5.41
C TYR A 79 -3.67 3.64 5.11
N ASN A 80 -4.33 2.79 5.92
CA ASN A 80 -5.74 2.48 5.73
C ASN A 80 -6.68 3.61 6.15
N GLN A 81 -6.26 4.49 7.06
CA GLN A 81 -7.07 5.63 7.51
C GLN A 81 -7.28 6.64 6.38
N VAL A 82 -6.22 6.96 5.63
CA VAL A 82 -6.28 7.89 4.48
C VAL A 82 -7.21 7.34 3.41
N VAL A 83 -7.09 6.04 3.08
CA VAL A 83 -8.01 5.37 2.13
C VAL A 83 -9.46 5.44 2.63
N SER A 84 -9.71 5.10 3.90
CA SER A 84 -11.05 5.14 4.50
C SER A 84 -11.65 6.54 4.51
N GLN A 85 -10.84 7.56 4.73
CA GLN A 85 -11.27 8.95 4.66
C GLN A 85 -11.67 9.32 3.24
N LYS A 86 -10.86 8.95 2.24
CA LYS A 86 -11.16 9.22 0.83
C LYS A 86 -12.43 8.54 0.36
N ILE A 87 -12.68 7.31 0.77
CA ILE A 87 -13.94 6.60 0.49
C ILE A 87 -15.16 7.39 1.02
N LYS A 88 -15.04 7.98 2.22
CA LYS A 88 -16.11 8.78 2.82
C LYS A 88 -16.34 10.11 2.10
N GLU A 89 -15.29 10.71 1.54
CA GLU A 89 -15.38 11.94 0.75
C GLU A 89 -16.12 11.73 -0.59
N THR A 90 -16.02 10.53 -1.15
CA THR A 90 -16.58 10.17 -2.46
C THR A 90 -17.82 9.28 -2.33
N LYS A 91 -18.73 9.60 -1.42
CA LYS A 91 -19.92 8.76 -1.12
C LYS A 91 -20.79 8.48 -2.34
N ASP A 92 -20.92 9.46 -3.24
CA ASP A 92 -21.83 9.40 -4.37
C ASP A 92 -21.31 8.57 -5.55
N ASP A 93 -20.05 8.16 -5.51
CA ASP A 93 -19.40 7.43 -6.59
C ASP A 93 -19.50 5.91 -6.40
N TYR A 94 -19.41 5.16 -7.51
CA TYR A 94 -19.26 3.71 -7.47
C TYR A 94 -17.86 3.32 -7.03
N LYS A 95 -17.74 2.18 -6.33
CA LYS A 95 -16.50 1.79 -5.66
C LYS A 95 -16.15 0.33 -5.88
N ILE A 96 -14.87 0.08 -6.10
CA ILE A 96 -14.22 -1.22 -5.95
C ILE A 96 -13.22 -1.09 -4.81
N ILE A 97 -13.27 -1.98 -3.83
CA ILE A 97 -12.41 -1.93 -2.65
C ILE A 97 -11.52 -3.17 -2.62
N ILE A 98 -10.21 -2.95 -2.63
CA ILE A 98 -9.18 -3.99 -2.52
C ILE A 98 -8.51 -3.83 -1.15
N GLY A 99 -8.66 -4.81 -0.26
CA GLY A 99 -8.09 -4.82 1.09
C GLY A 99 -9.13 -5.05 2.19
N LYS A 100 -8.88 -6.05 3.04
CA LYS A 100 -9.77 -6.49 4.14
C LYS A 100 -9.92 -5.46 5.27
N LYS A 101 -8.94 -4.56 5.45
CA LYS A 101 -8.96 -3.58 6.56
C LYS A 101 -9.94 -2.44 6.35
N ILE A 102 -10.49 -2.28 5.17
CA ILE A 102 -11.53 -1.29 4.91
C ILE A 102 -12.90 -1.88 5.22
N VAL A 103 -13.47 -1.44 6.32
CA VAL A 103 -14.84 -1.78 6.70
C VAL A 103 -15.74 -0.64 6.21
N TYR A 104 -16.23 -0.77 4.99
CA TYR A 104 -17.16 0.15 4.38
C TYR A 104 -18.16 -0.64 3.55
N ASP A 105 -19.45 -0.37 3.70
CA ASP A 105 -20.53 -1.02 2.98
C ASP A 105 -21.55 0.03 2.54
N ASP A 106 -21.90 -0.02 1.26
CA ASP A 106 -22.83 0.91 0.63
C ASP A 106 -23.36 0.25 -0.65
N ASP A 107 -24.56 0.62 -1.08
CA ASP A 107 -25.17 0.11 -2.33
C ASP A 107 -24.35 0.41 -3.59
N LYS A 108 -23.42 1.37 -3.51
CA LYS A 108 -22.51 1.74 -4.60
C LYS A 108 -21.19 0.96 -4.60
N VAL A 109 -20.99 0.05 -3.66
CA VAL A 109 -19.83 -0.84 -3.66
C VAL A 109 -20.10 -2.03 -4.58
N ILE A 110 -19.40 -2.07 -5.73
CA ILE A 110 -19.57 -3.12 -6.75
C ILE A 110 -18.98 -4.42 -6.25
N THR A 111 -17.77 -4.37 -5.70
CA THR A 111 -17.08 -5.55 -5.19
C THR A 111 -16.04 -5.20 -4.14
N LYS A 112 -15.75 -6.17 -3.26
CA LYS A 112 -14.66 -6.12 -2.29
C LYS A 112 -13.79 -7.35 -2.47
N VAL A 113 -12.50 -7.13 -2.66
CA VAL A 113 -11.50 -8.19 -2.86
C VAL A 113 -10.45 -8.06 -1.77
N ALA A 114 -10.05 -9.18 -1.19
CA ALA A 114 -8.90 -9.19 -0.32
C ALA A 114 -7.62 -8.96 -1.13
N LYS A 115 -6.67 -8.20 -0.58
CA LYS A 115 -5.41 -7.95 -1.29
C LYS A 115 -4.62 -9.23 -1.53
N ASP A 116 -4.61 -10.16 -0.59
CA ASP A 116 -3.97 -11.47 -0.74
C ASP A 116 -4.60 -12.33 -1.85
N ASP A 117 -5.86 -12.11 -2.17
CA ASP A 117 -6.58 -12.83 -3.22
C ASP A 117 -6.63 -12.05 -4.56
N PHE A 118 -5.98 -10.87 -4.63
CA PHE A 118 -6.00 -10.00 -5.81
C PHE A 118 -5.70 -10.74 -7.12
N TYR A 119 -4.62 -11.50 -7.17
CA TYR A 119 -4.24 -12.24 -8.39
C TYR A 119 -5.14 -13.44 -8.71
N LYS A 120 -5.91 -13.95 -7.73
CA LYS A 120 -6.93 -14.97 -7.98
C LYS A 120 -8.18 -14.36 -8.58
N GLU A 121 -8.55 -13.18 -8.10
CA GLU A 121 -9.76 -12.46 -8.49
C GLU A 121 -9.51 -11.44 -9.61
N ILE A 122 -8.29 -11.36 -10.14
CA ILE A 122 -7.91 -10.39 -11.17
C ILE A 122 -8.75 -10.52 -12.45
N GLY A 123 -9.16 -11.73 -12.81
CA GLY A 123 -10.04 -11.98 -13.95
C GLY A 123 -11.37 -11.25 -13.80
N MET A 124 -12.04 -11.41 -12.65
CA MET A 124 -13.30 -10.73 -12.35
C MET A 124 -13.13 -9.20 -12.36
N LEU A 125 -12.02 -8.68 -11.77
CA LEU A 125 -11.76 -7.24 -11.78
C LEU A 125 -11.55 -6.71 -13.20
N LYS A 126 -10.83 -7.44 -14.05
CA LYS A 126 -10.62 -7.12 -15.47
C LYS A 126 -11.94 -7.13 -16.25
N ASP A 127 -12.80 -8.10 -15.99
CA ASP A 127 -14.13 -8.18 -16.63
C ASP A 127 -14.99 -6.96 -16.26
N ILE A 128 -15.01 -6.55 -14.99
CA ILE A 128 -15.74 -5.37 -14.52
C ILE A 128 -15.19 -4.10 -15.20
N LEU A 129 -13.86 -3.93 -15.24
CA LEU A 129 -13.23 -2.76 -15.86
C LEU A 129 -13.41 -2.75 -17.38
N SER A 130 -13.30 -3.90 -18.04
CA SER A 130 -13.55 -4.06 -19.47
C SER A 130 -14.98 -3.67 -19.84
N ASP A 131 -15.95 -4.17 -19.08
CA ASP A 131 -17.36 -3.83 -19.25
C ASP A 131 -17.63 -2.33 -18.98
N ALA A 132 -16.97 -1.76 -17.98
CA ALA A 132 -17.04 -0.33 -17.65
C ALA A 132 -16.55 0.55 -18.82
N VAL A 133 -15.44 0.18 -19.45
CA VAL A 133 -14.83 0.91 -20.58
C VAL A 133 -15.64 0.68 -21.86
N ASN A 134 -15.93 -0.57 -22.23
CA ASN A 134 -16.61 -0.91 -23.48
C ASN A 134 -18.02 -0.33 -23.56
N ASN A 135 -18.78 -0.42 -22.47
CA ASN A 135 -20.14 0.10 -22.37
C ASN A 135 -20.21 1.54 -21.87
N ARG A 136 -19.05 2.17 -21.60
CA ARG A 136 -18.94 3.56 -21.11
C ARG A 136 -19.91 3.84 -19.97
N LYS A 137 -19.90 2.94 -18.98
CA LYS A 137 -20.81 3.05 -17.82
C LYS A 137 -20.48 4.25 -16.93
N TYR A 138 -19.23 4.70 -16.95
CA TYR A 138 -18.68 5.73 -16.06
C TYR A 138 -18.05 6.88 -16.85
N SER A 139 -18.15 8.08 -16.28
CA SER A 139 -17.47 9.27 -16.83
C SER A 139 -15.97 9.22 -16.57
N LYS A 140 -15.57 8.65 -15.44
CA LYS A 140 -14.17 8.50 -15.03
C LYS A 140 -13.94 7.18 -14.30
N ILE A 141 -12.73 6.63 -14.45
CA ILE A 141 -12.22 5.55 -13.59
C ILE A 141 -10.94 6.07 -12.95
N VAL A 142 -10.92 6.09 -11.61
CA VAL A 142 -9.80 6.61 -10.82
C VAL A 142 -9.33 5.54 -9.84
N ILE A 143 -8.04 5.28 -9.80
CA ILE A 143 -7.42 4.32 -8.85
C ILE A 143 -6.74 5.14 -7.75
N TYR A 144 -7.15 4.90 -6.50
CA TYR A 144 -6.55 5.47 -5.30
C TYR A 144 -5.65 4.44 -4.64
N TYR A 145 -4.38 4.78 -4.49
CA TYR A 145 -3.37 3.86 -3.97
C TYR A 145 -2.23 4.61 -3.28
N ASN A 146 -1.34 3.89 -2.61
CA ASN A 146 -0.12 4.47 -2.09
C ASN A 146 1.04 4.20 -3.04
N HIS A 147 1.58 5.25 -3.63
CA HIS A 147 2.69 5.17 -4.56
C HIS A 147 4.01 4.99 -3.81
N TYR A 148 4.79 4.01 -4.23
CA TYR A 148 6.14 3.77 -3.74
C TYR A 148 7.17 4.54 -4.55
N TYR A 149 7.93 5.42 -3.93
CA TYR A 149 9.06 6.11 -4.57
C TYR A 149 10.39 5.47 -4.21
N ASN A 150 10.61 5.23 -2.93
CA ASN A 150 11.83 4.63 -2.40
C ASN A 150 11.61 4.12 -0.96
N TYR A 151 12.67 3.60 -0.33
CA TYR A 151 12.64 3.08 1.05
C TYR A 151 12.19 4.08 2.12
N SER A 152 12.22 5.38 1.84
CA SER A 152 11.89 6.45 2.79
C SER A 152 10.63 7.21 2.43
N LYS A 153 10.15 7.09 1.19
CA LYS A 153 9.02 7.88 0.70
C LYS A 153 7.98 7.01 0.03
N SER A 154 6.79 7.06 0.58
CA SER A 154 5.55 6.58 -0.05
C SER A 154 4.47 7.63 0.19
N GLU A 155 3.57 7.80 -0.76
CA GLU A 155 2.56 8.84 -0.73
C GLU A 155 1.24 8.32 -1.27
N PHE A 156 0.14 8.68 -0.60
CA PHE A 156 -1.20 8.38 -1.09
C PHE A 156 -1.50 9.28 -2.29
N THR A 157 -1.91 8.68 -3.38
CA THR A 157 -2.18 9.39 -4.64
C THR A 157 -3.35 8.78 -5.38
N SER A 158 -3.75 9.41 -6.45
CA SER A 158 -4.78 8.91 -7.37
C SER A 158 -4.25 8.96 -8.80
N LEU A 159 -4.61 7.95 -9.58
CA LEU A 159 -4.35 7.85 -11.00
C LEU A 159 -5.68 7.77 -11.75
N GLN A 160 -5.96 8.74 -12.61
CA GLN A 160 -7.06 8.62 -13.55
C GLN A 160 -6.64 7.72 -14.71
N VAL A 161 -7.30 6.58 -14.87
CA VAL A 161 -7.00 5.60 -15.92
C VAL A 161 -7.99 5.67 -17.08
N PHE A 162 -9.15 6.26 -16.85
CA PHE A 162 -10.14 6.53 -17.90
C PHE A 162 -10.89 7.84 -17.61
N PRO A 163 -11.08 8.74 -18.59
CA PRO A 163 -10.44 8.73 -19.91
C PRO A 163 -8.90 8.77 -19.78
N VAL A 164 -8.22 8.17 -20.74
CA VAL A 164 -6.75 8.15 -20.76
C VAL A 164 -6.25 9.56 -21.00
N GLU A 165 -5.38 10.04 -20.15
CA GLU A 165 -4.65 11.29 -20.35
C GLU A 165 -3.46 11.03 -21.28
N TYR A 166 -3.33 11.81 -22.33
CA TYR A 166 -2.25 11.68 -23.30
C TYR A 166 -1.47 13.00 -23.40
N ASP A 167 -0.17 12.87 -23.53
CA ASP A 167 0.78 13.98 -23.49
C ASP A 167 1.26 14.34 -24.91
N GLU A 168 1.14 15.61 -25.31
CA GLU A 168 1.57 16.14 -26.62
C GLU A 168 3.04 15.91 -26.92
N LYS A 169 3.89 15.80 -25.91
CA LYS A 169 5.32 15.53 -26.13
C LYS A 169 5.60 14.18 -26.81
N TYR A 170 4.63 13.27 -26.81
CA TYR A 170 4.71 11.99 -27.51
C TYR A 170 4.06 12.02 -28.89
N LYS A 171 3.75 13.21 -29.42
CA LYS A 171 3.30 13.39 -30.79
C LYS A 171 4.46 13.06 -31.73
N GLU A 172 4.63 11.79 -32.05
CA GLU A 172 5.54 11.32 -33.08
C GLU A 172 4.73 11.09 -34.36
N ASN A 173 5.21 11.61 -35.49
CA ASN A 173 4.67 11.28 -36.82
C ASN A 173 5.15 9.90 -37.23
N VAL A 174 4.67 8.87 -36.53
CA VAL A 174 4.92 7.48 -36.89
C VAL A 174 3.73 6.99 -37.71
N ASP A 175 4.00 6.49 -38.90
CA ASP A 175 2.95 5.85 -39.71
C ASP A 175 2.61 4.50 -39.09
N PHE A 176 1.41 4.39 -38.57
CA PHE A 176 0.85 3.14 -38.08
C PHE A 176 -0.01 2.49 -39.16
N LEU A 177 0.26 1.23 -39.44
CA LEU A 177 -0.63 0.39 -40.21
C LEU A 177 -1.51 -0.40 -39.22
N ILE A 178 -2.80 -0.07 -39.17
CA ILE A 178 -3.78 -0.80 -38.36
C ILE A 178 -4.60 -1.68 -39.31
N GLU A 179 -4.41 -2.99 -39.20
CA GLU A 179 -5.03 -3.99 -40.08
C GLU A 179 -6.47 -4.35 -39.68
N THR A 180 -6.93 -3.85 -38.52
CA THR A 180 -8.26 -4.14 -37.97
C THR A 180 -9.11 -2.87 -37.91
N ASP A 181 -10.39 -3.03 -37.53
CA ASP A 181 -11.24 -1.87 -37.27
C ASP A 181 -10.61 -0.98 -36.17
N ILE A 182 -10.33 0.26 -36.50
CA ILE A 182 -9.61 1.24 -35.67
C ILE A 182 -10.35 1.43 -34.33
N LYS A 183 -11.68 1.48 -34.35
CA LYS A 183 -12.48 1.70 -33.14
C LYS A 183 -12.37 0.54 -32.17
N SER A 184 -12.46 -0.68 -32.66
CA SER A 184 -12.30 -1.91 -31.87
C SER A 184 -10.88 -2.02 -31.32
N PHE A 185 -9.87 -1.69 -32.14
CA PHE A 185 -8.47 -1.70 -31.73
C PHE A 185 -8.24 -0.73 -30.56
N ILE A 186 -8.68 0.51 -30.67
CA ILE A 186 -8.49 1.53 -29.63
C ILE A 186 -9.25 1.18 -28.36
N ASN A 187 -10.49 0.69 -28.46
CA ASN A 187 -11.21 0.25 -27.26
C ASN A 187 -10.47 -0.88 -26.54
N ASN A 188 -9.97 -1.88 -27.26
CA ASN A 188 -9.20 -2.97 -26.67
C ASN A 188 -7.89 -2.48 -26.06
N LEU A 189 -7.23 -1.53 -26.69
CA LEU A 189 -5.99 -0.93 -26.17
C LEU A 189 -6.26 -0.15 -24.87
N ILE A 190 -7.36 0.62 -24.80
CA ILE A 190 -7.75 1.33 -23.59
C ILE A 190 -8.12 0.34 -22.48
N VAL A 191 -8.86 -0.71 -22.77
CA VAL A 191 -9.18 -1.77 -21.80
C VAL A 191 -7.90 -2.40 -21.25
N TYR A 192 -6.96 -2.74 -22.14
CA TYR A 192 -5.69 -3.32 -21.74
C TYR A 192 -4.91 -2.36 -20.84
N TYR A 193 -4.84 -1.08 -21.22
CA TYR A 193 -4.19 -0.04 -20.42
C TYR A 193 -4.80 0.07 -19.03
N VAL A 194 -6.12 0.21 -18.92
CA VAL A 194 -6.82 0.33 -17.63
C VAL A 194 -6.57 -0.87 -16.72
N CYS A 195 -6.62 -2.08 -17.29
CA CYS A 195 -6.37 -3.31 -16.53
C CYS A 195 -4.90 -3.41 -16.10
N TYR A 196 -3.98 -2.98 -16.94
CA TYR A 196 -2.54 -3.00 -16.65
C TYR A 196 -2.18 -1.97 -15.57
N GLU A 197 -2.75 -0.76 -15.64
CA GLU A 197 -2.55 0.26 -14.61
C GLU A 197 -3.10 -0.17 -13.24
N LEU A 198 -4.17 -0.95 -13.20
CA LEU A 198 -4.64 -1.54 -11.93
C LEU A 198 -3.57 -2.46 -11.31
N GLU A 199 -2.94 -3.32 -12.11
CA GLU A 199 -1.88 -4.21 -11.64
C GLU A 199 -0.64 -3.43 -11.15
N ILE A 200 -0.26 -2.37 -11.88
CA ILE A 200 0.84 -1.48 -11.49
C ILE A 200 0.54 -0.80 -10.16
N CYS A 201 -0.64 -0.21 -10.03
CA CYS A 201 -1.06 0.47 -8.80
C CYS A 201 -1.07 -0.49 -7.59
N GLU A 202 -1.45 -1.76 -7.81
CA GLU A 202 -1.37 -2.79 -6.77
C GLU A 202 0.07 -3.07 -6.36
N ILE A 203 0.99 -3.24 -7.31
CA ILE A 203 2.41 -3.49 -7.03
C ILE A 203 3.03 -2.30 -6.26
N PHE A 204 2.78 -1.07 -6.69
CA PHE A 204 3.23 0.13 -5.97
C PHE A 204 2.66 0.18 -4.55
N SER A 205 1.37 -0.11 -4.43
CA SER A 205 0.67 -0.17 -3.15
C SER A 205 1.24 -1.25 -2.23
N TRP A 206 1.59 -2.41 -2.78
CA TRP A 206 2.21 -3.51 -2.04
C TRP A 206 3.63 -3.16 -1.57
N ALA A 207 4.43 -2.53 -2.42
CA ALA A 207 5.76 -2.04 -2.07
C ALA A 207 5.68 -0.99 -0.94
N SER A 208 4.82 0.01 -1.11
CA SER A 208 4.57 1.07 -0.14
C SER A 208 4.13 0.51 1.23
N GLU A 209 3.19 -0.42 1.24
CA GLU A 209 2.72 -1.09 2.46
C GLU A 209 3.86 -1.76 3.22
N ASN A 210 4.74 -2.48 2.52
CA ASN A 210 5.86 -3.16 3.16
C ASN A 210 6.94 -2.19 3.68
N VAL A 211 7.17 -1.05 3.01
CA VAL A 211 8.05 0.01 3.50
C VAL A 211 7.52 0.59 4.81
N ILE A 212 6.24 0.95 4.86
CA ILE A 212 5.61 1.49 6.07
C ILE A 212 5.67 0.46 7.20
N ARG A 213 5.36 -0.80 6.91
CA ARG A 213 5.43 -1.89 7.90
C ARG A 213 6.85 -2.10 8.42
N ASN A 214 7.85 -2.07 7.55
CA ASN A 214 9.26 -2.17 7.95
C ASN A 214 9.67 -1.02 8.87
N THR A 215 9.29 0.20 8.55
CA THR A 215 9.58 1.39 9.38
C THR A 215 8.92 1.29 10.75
N MET A 216 7.66 0.88 10.81
CA MET A 216 6.91 0.72 12.06
C MET A 216 7.46 -0.40 12.93
N THR A 217 7.79 -1.54 12.33
CA THR A 217 8.39 -2.67 13.07
C THR A 217 9.80 -2.37 13.55
N SER A 218 10.60 -1.65 12.78
CA SER A 218 11.94 -1.18 13.19
C SER A 218 11.85 -0.22 14.37
N SER A 219 10.90 0.71 14.36
CA SER A 219 10.65 1.62 15.48
C SER A 219 10.16 0.87 16.72
N ALA A 220 9.30 -0.14 16.54
CA ALA A 220 8.84 -0.99 17.64
C ALA A 220 9.98 -1.81 18.25
N LEU A 221 10.89 -2.35 17.43
CA LEU A 221 12.08 -3.08 17.92
C LEU A 221 12.99 -2.20 18.76
N LYS A 222 13.26 -0.96 18.32
CA LYS A 222 14.05 0.00 19.11
C LYS A 222 13.43 0.25 20.49
N LYS A 223 12.11 0.50 20.54
CA LYS A 223 11.41 0.69 21.82
C LYS A 223 11.45 -0.56 22.71
N LEU A 224 11.34 -1.74 22.13
CA LEU A 224 11.47 -3.00 22.90
C LEU A 224 12.86 -3.16 23.48
N ASP A 225 13.93 -2.82 22.74
CA ASP A 225 15.31 -2.86 23.23
C ASP A 225 15.54 -1.86 24.39
N GLU A 226 14.99 -0.65 24.28
CA GLU A 226 15.01 0.34 25.34
C GLU A 226 14.31 -0.16 26.61
N LEU A 227 13.11 -0.73 26.48
CA LEU A 227 12.37 -1.30 27.62
C LEU A 227 13.09 -2.47 28.26
N GLU A 228 13.72 -3.37 27.46
CA GLU A 228 14.51 -4.47 28.00
C GLU A 228 15.72 -3.97 28.81
N THR A 229 16.40 -2.92 28.33
CA THR A 229 17.54 -2.32 29.04
C THR A 229 17.10 -1.67 30.34
N GLU A 230 15.99 -0.92 30.35
CA GLU A 230 15.41 -0.34 31.56
C GLU A 230 15.01 -1.41 32.58
N GLU A 231 14.37 -2.49 32.14
CA GLU A 231 13.99 -3.62 33.02
C GLU A 231 15.22 -4.27 33.67
N LYS A 232 16.27 -4.50 32.87
CA LYS A 232 17.57 -5.02 33.40
C LYS A 232 18.15 -4.10 34.47
N LEU A 233 18.19 -2.77 34.21
CA LEU A 233 18.69 -1.80 35.19
C LEU A 233 17.84 -1.76 36.47
N LYS A 234 16.52 -1.80 36.35
CA LYS A 234 15.60 -1.90 37.52
C LYS A 234 15.85 -3.15 38.34
N ASN A 235 16.06 -4.28 37.68
CA ASN A 235 16.35 -5.55 38.36
C ASN A 235 17.70 -5.53 39.08
N LEU A 236 18.74 -4.96 38.46
CA LEU A 236 20.04 -4.76 39.08
C LEU A 236 19.97 -3.86 40.33
N ARG A 237 19.21 -2.77 40.28
CA ARG A 237 18.99 -1.90 41.45
C ARG A 237 18.27 -2.67 42.57
N LYS A 238 17.23 -3.42 42.28
CA LYS A 238 16.53 -4.26 43.29
C LYS A 238 17.48 -5.31 43.93
N ILE A 239 18.34 -5.92 43.15
CA ILE A 239 19.33 -6.89 43.68
C ILE A 239 20.33 -6.19 44.62
N ARG A 240 20.83 -5.00 44.24
CA ARG A 240 21.72 -4.21 45.11
C ARG A 240 21.04 -3.78 46.39
N GLU A 241 19.81 -3.28 46.33
CA GLU A 241 19.03 -2.90 47.52
C GLU A 241 18.79 -4.08 48.48
N LYS A 242 18.46 -5.27 47.94
CA LYS A 242 18.33 -6.48 48.75
C LYS A 242 19.66 -6.89 49.39
N GLY A 243 20.77 -6.79 48.66
CA GLY A 243 22.12 -7.05 49.19
C GLY A 243 22.49 -6.09 50.31
N LEU A 244 22.25 -4.78 50.15
CA LEU A 244 22.49 -3.77 51.18
C LEU A 244 21.63 -4.02 52.43
N LYS A 245 20.34 -4.31 52.29
CA LYS A 245 19.45 -4.65 53.44
C LYS A 245 20.02 -5.87 54.20
N LYS A 246 20.38 -6.93 53.50
CA LYS A 246 20.96 -8.15 54.12
C LYS A 246 22.28 -7.85 54.87
N ASN A 247 23.12 -6.98 54.28
CA ASN A 247 24.37 -6.58 54.94
C ASN A 247 24.10 -5.78 56.22
N ILE A 248 23.15 -4.83 56.17
CA ILE A 248 22.72 -4.05 57.33
C ILE A 248 22.14 -4.98 58.44
N GLU A 249 21.30 -5.95 58.08
CA GLU A 249 20.74 -6.90 59.02
C GLU A 249 21.83 -7.80 59.66
N ASN A 250 22.83 -8.25 58.87
CA ASN A 250 23.94 -9.00 59.39
C ASN A 250 24.82 -8.15 60.31
N SER A 251 25.11 -6.91 59.96
CA SER A 251 25.89 -5.99 60.84
C SER A 251 25.18 -5.73 62.15
N LYS A 252 23.85 -5.53 62.14
CA LYS A 252 23.06 -5.41 63.36
C LYS A 252 23.14 -6.62 64.26
N LYS A 253 23.09 -7.83 63.72
CA LYS A 253 23.22 -9.09 64.47
C LYS A 253 24.60 -9.21 65.10
N VAL A 254 25.66 -8.82 64.42
CA VAL A 254 27.02 -8.84 64.93
C VAL A 254 27.16 -7.87 66.12
N ILE A 255 26.62 -6.65 65.98
CA ILE A 255 26.66 -5.62 67.06
C ILE A 255 25.87 -6.11 68.28
N PHE A 256 24.70 -6.75 68.07
CA PHE A 256 23.91 -7.26 69.18
C PHE A 256 24.61 -8.39 69.92
N ASN A 257 25.24 -9.32 69.27
CA ASN A 257 26.01 -10.41 69.86
C ASN A 257 27.24 -9.93 70.62
N ASN A 258 27.95 -8.89 70.13
CA ASN A 258 29.10 -8.36 70.83
C ASN A 258 28.69 -7.59 72.14
N ASN A 259 27.54 -6.94 72.16
CA ASN A 259 27.05 -6.28 73.36
C ASN A 259 26.56 -7.28 74.45
N GLU A 260 26.12 -8.49 74.08
CA GLU A 260 25.79 -9.56 75.07
C GLU A 260 27.04 -10.22 75.65
N GLU A 261 28.20 -10.18 74.98
CA GLU A 261 29.49 -10.67 75.50
C GLU A 261 30.20 -9.69 76.43
N GLU A 262 29.88 -8.40 76.41
CA GLU A 262 30.48 -7.36 77.30
C GLU A 262 29.70 -7.22 78.61
N ASP A 263 28.52 -7.80 78.76
CA ASP A 263 27.68 -7.73 80.02
C ASP A 263 27.79 -9.01 80.89
N ILE A 264 28.79 -9.87 80.66
CA ILE A 264 29.15 -11.04 81.52
C ILE A 264 30.52 -10.83 82.14
#